data_f26f48e00bdc8b1368cea4f43f8b4932
#
_entry.id   f26f48e00bdc8b1368cea4f43f8b4932
#
_cell.length_a   1.000
_cell.length_b   1.000
_cell.length_c   1.000
_cell.angle_alpha   90.00
_cell.angle_beta   90.00
_cell.angle_gamma   90.00
#
_symmetry.space_group_name_H-M   'P 1'
#
loop_
_entity.id
_entity.type
_entity.pdbx_description
1 polymer ?
#
loop_
_entity_poly.entity_id
_entity_poly.type
_entity_poly.pdbx_seq_one_letter_code
_entity_poly.pdbx_strand_id
1 'polypeptide(L)'
;LAILVGRFVWHPLTIRRLAHRLSRQLRSLGRSDASIARSLSQVRSADRAWQRLPVTDSDEQRYAMLDRLRHVLGALGYPGVIVVIDRVDEPTLIAGDPEKMRAFVWPMLNNKFLQQEGFGIKMLLPIELRHALFRESSAFFQEARLDKQSLVERLSWTGPMLYDLCEARLRVCAAPDAPPIGLMDLFAEDVTRQDLIDALDQMHQPRDAFKFLYRCVSEHCSNVTAEQGHWRIPRLVLDTVRKQESERVQGLYRGIRPA
;
A
#
# COMPACT_ATOMS: atom_id res chain seq x y z
N LEU A 1 12.86 -31.42 -43.88
CA LEU A 1 11.84 -31.94 -42.96
C LEU A 1 12.42 -32.19 -41.56
N ALA A 2 13.58 -32.89 -41.43
CA ALA A 2 14.23 -33.19 -40.14
C ALA A 2 14.58 -31.96 -39.30
N ILE A 3 15.03 -30.86 -39.93
CA ILE A 3 15.36 -29.61 -39.26
C ILE A 3 14.09 -28.88 -38.72
N LEU A 4 12.99 -28.95 -39.45
CA LEU A 4 11.70 -28.37 -39.02
C LEU A 4 11.09 -29.18 -37.85
N VAL A 5 11.15 -30.49 -37.91
CA VAL A 5 10.70 -31.40 -36.84
C VAL A 5 11.57 -31.23 -35.58
N GLY A 6 12.90 -31.14 -35.76
CA GLY A 6 13.82 -30.87 -34.65
C GLY A 6 13.50 -29.55 -33.95
N ARG A 7 13.26 -28.49 -34.71
CA ARG A 7 12.88 -27.17 -34.17
C ARG A 7 11.53 -27.17 -33.44
N PHE A 8 10.57 -27.96 -33.97
CA PHE A 8 9.24 -28.08 -33.37
C PHE A 8 9.25 -28.85 -32.04
N VAL A 9 10.12 -29.86 -31.91
CA VAL A 9 10.25 -30.64 -30.66
C VAL A 9 11.19 -29.99 -29.65
N TRP A 10 12.28 -29.37 -30.10
CA TRP A 10 13.26 -28.74 -29.20
C TRP A 10 12.75 -27.46 -28.54
N HIS A 11 11.93 -26.70 -29.22
CA HIS A 11 11.39 -25.45 -28.72
C HIS A 11 10.52 -25.61 -27.46
N PRO A 12 9.54 -26.51 -27.40
CA PRO A 12 8.76 -26.74 -26.18
C PRO A 12 9.58 -27.36 -25.04
N LEU A 13 10.60 -28.15 -25.33
CA LEU A 13 11.47 -28.75 -24.31
C LEU A 13 12.37 -27.69 -23.64
N THR A 14 12.93 -26.76 -24.41
CA THR A 14 13.72 -25.65 -23.86
C THR A 14 12.86 -24.71 -23.04
N ILE A 15 11.63 -24.41 -23.48
CA ILE A 15 10.68 -23.59 -22.73
C ILE A 15 10.29 -24.28 -21.39
N ARG A 16 10.00 -25.57 -21.41
CA ARG A 16 9.67 -26.33 -20.18
C ARG A 16 10.83 -26.33 -19.19
N ARG A 17 12.08 -26.54 -19.65
CA ARG A 17 13.26 -26.45 -18.80
C ARG A 17 13.47 -25.08 -18.19
N LEU A 18 13.24 -24.02 -18.96
CA LEU A 18 13.33 -22.66 -18.47
C LEU A 18 12.22 -22.37 -17.47
N ALA A 19 10.98 -22.77 -17.75
CA ALA A 19 9.85 -22.63 -16.83
C ALA A 19 10.11 -23.36 -15.50
N HIS A 20 10.67 -24.57 -15.55
CA HIS A 20 11.01 -25.32 -14.34
C HIS A 20 12.12 -24.64 -13.51
N ARG A 21 13.13 -24.02 -14.15
CA ARG A 21 14.14 -23.22 -13.44
C ARG A 21 13.54 -22.01 -12.79
N LEU A 22 12.69 -21.29 -13.52
CA LEU A 22 12.02 -20.07 -12.99
C LEU A 22 11.07 -20.39 -11.85
N SER A 23 10.31 -21.48 -11.91
CA SER A 23 9.41 -21.89 -10.84
C SER A 23 10.13 -22.23 -9.53
N ARG A 24 11.35 -22.77 -9.61
CA ARG A 24 12.18 -23.04 -8.43
C ARG A 24 12.77 -21.79 -7.78
N GLN A 25 12.93 -20.71 -8.54
CA GLN A 25 13.56 -19.48 -8.07
C GLN A 25 12.55 -18.40 -7.72
N LEU A 26 11.36 -18.43 -8.31
CA LEU A 26 10.23 -17.55 -7.97
C LEU A 26 9.31 -18.26 -6.98
N ARG A 27 9.69 -18.30 -5.72
CA ARG A 27 8.93 -18.98 -4.64
C ARG A 27 7.55 -18.41 -4.36
N SER A 28 7.16 -17.27 -4.93
CA SER A 28 6.03 -16.49 -4.43
C SER A 28 4.69 -16.77 -5.09
N LEU A 29 4.57 -17.52 -6.17
CA LEU A 29 3.32 -17.52 -6.93
C LEU A 29 2.73 -18.90 -7.25
N GLY A 30 2.99 -19.97 -6.58
CA GLY A 30 2.27 -21.25 -6.75
C GLY A 30 1.80 -21.62 -8.18
N ARG A 31 2.40 -21.00 -9.21
CA ARG A 31 2.06 -21.23 -10.61
C ARG A 31 2.75 -22.50 -11.08
N SER A 32 2.01 -23.35 -11.77
CA SER A 32 2.56 -24.56 -12.37
C SER A 32 3.56 -24.21 -13.49
N ASP A 33 4.56 -25.09 -13.68
CA ASP A 33 5.53 -24.99 -14.78
C ASP A 33 4.84 -24.83 -16.15
N ALA A 34 3.69 -25.48 -16.35
CA ALA A 34 2.89 -25.36 -17.55
C ALA A 34 2.32 -23.93 -17.76
N SER A 35 1.91 -23.26 -16.70
CA SER A 35 1.44 -21.88 -16.77
C SER A 35 2.58 -20.92 -17.10
N ILE A 36 3.75 -21.10 -16.47
CA ILE A 36 4.95 -20.30 -16.76
C ILE A 36 5.44 -20.55 -18.20
N ALA A 37 5.46 -21.81 -18.64
CA ALA A 37 5.84 -22.17 -20.01
C ALA A 37 4.93 -21.51 -21.07
N ARG A 38 3.62 -21.47 -20.81
CA ARG A 38 2.64 -20.80 -21.69
C ARG A 38 2.91 -19.29 -21.78
N SER A 39 3.18 -18.63 -20.66
CA SER A 39 3.54 -17.21 -20.65
C SER A 39 4.86 -16.97 -21.39
N LEU A 40 5.88 -17.80 -21.17
CA LEU A 40 7.18 -17.69 -21.85
C LEU A 40 7.11 -17.99 -23.35
N SER A 41 6.13 -18.77 -23.82
CA SER A 41 5.96 -19.03 -25.25
C SER A 41 5.57 -17.76 -26.04
N GLN A 42 4.99 -16.77 -25.38
CA GLN A 42 4.64 -15.47 -25.96
C GLN A 42 5.85 -14.53 -26.06
N VAL A 43 6.94 -14.80 -25.36
CA VAL A 43 8.18 -14.00 -25.42
C VAL A 43 9.01 -14.41 -26.63
N ARG A 44 9.53 -13.43 -27.40
CA ARG A 44 10.36 -13.68 -28.57
C ARG A 44 11.58 -14.52 -28.20
N SER A 45 12.01 -15.40 -29.13
CA SER A 45 13.13 -16.32 -28.87
C SER A 45 14.46 -15.62 -28.56
N ALA A 46 14.70 -14.46 -29.17
CA ALA A 46 15.87 -13.61 -28.88
C ALA A 46 15.87 -13.13 -27.41
N ASP A 47 14.74 -12.66 -26.93
CA ASP A 47 14.61 -12.15 -25.56
C ASP A 47 14.73 -13.28 -24.51
N ARG A 48 14.39 -14.52 -24.88
CA ARG A 48 14.54 -15.70 -24.02
C ARG A 48 16.00 -16.20 -23.93
N ALA A 49 16.78 -16.04 -24.97
CA ALA A 49 18.16 -16.52 -25.03
C ALA A 49 19.10 -15.79 -24.06
N TRP A 50 18.80 -14.54 -23.72
CA TRP A 50 19.60 -13.69 -22.83
C TRP A 50 19.35 -13.92 -21.33
N GLN A 51 18.43 -14.80 -20.96
CA GLN A 51 18.00 -15.01 -19.59
C GLN A 51 18.94 -15.99 -18.83
N ARG A 52 20.17 -15.56 -18.58
CA ARG A 52 21.05 -16.23 -17.61
C ARG A 52 20.73 -15.70 -16.23
N LEU A 53 20.34 -16.59 -15.32
CA LEU A 53 20.11 -16.22 -13.94
C LEU A 53 21.44 -16.01 -13.21
N PRO A 54 21.54 -15.03 -12.30
CA PRO A 54 22.76 -14.79 -11.55
C PRO A 54 23.11 -16.00 -10.69
N VAL A 55 24.39 -16.32 -10.63
CA VAL A 55 24.93 -17.47 -9.89
C VAL A 55 25.47 -17.05 -8.52
N THR A 56 25.80 -15.77 -8.35
CA THR A 56 26.36 -15.20 -7.12
C THR A 56 25.46 -14.12 -6.51
N ASP A 57 25.63 -13.86 -5.23
CA ASP A 57 24.79 -12.95 -4.44
C ASP A 57 25.42 -11.52 -4.38
N SER A 58 25.87 -11.00 -5.53
CA SER A 58 26.42 -9.66 -5.63
C SER A 58 25.36 -8.61 -5.99
N ASP A 59 25.58 -7.36 -5.59
CA ASP A 59 24.67 -6.25 -5.89
C ASP A 59 24.51 -6.01 -7.40
N GLU A 60 25.59 -6.13 -8.17
CA GLU A 60 25.53 -6.01 -9.63
C GLU A 60 24.59 -7.03 -10.26
N GLN A 61 24.59 -8.25 -9.74
CA GLN A 61 23.71 -9.32 -10.24
C GLN A 61 22.27 -9.07 -9.84
N ARG A 62 22.00 -8.49 -8.67
CA ARG A 62 20.65 -8.07 -8.26
C ARG A 62 20.09 -7.00 -9.22
N TYR A 63 20.88 -6.00 -9.57
CA TYR A 63 20.48 -5.00 -10.56
C TYR A 63 20.30 -5.59 -11.95
N ALA A 64 21.16 -6.50 -12.39
CA ALA A 64 20.99 -7.23 -13.63
C ALA A 64 19.70 -8.07 -13.66
N MET A 65 19.26 -8.60 -12.52
CA MET A 65 17.95 -9.27 -12.40
C MET A 65 16.79 -8.31 -12.59
N LEU A 66 16.85 -7.13 -12.01
CA LEU A 66 15.81 -6.11 -12.17
C LEU A 66 15.70 -5.68 -13.65
N ASP A 67 16.83 -5.46 -14.31
CA ASP A 67 16.87 -5.12 -15.73
C ASP A 67 16.30 -6.23 -16.61
N ARG A 68 16.63 -7.48 -16.32
CA ARG A 68 16.04 -8.63 -17.03
C ARG A 68 14.54 -8.74 -16.81
N LEU A 69 14.06 -8.51 -15.57
CA LEU A 69 12.63 -8.48 -15.29
C LEU A 69 11.94 -7.40 -16.13
N ARG A 70 12.51 -6.20 -16.20
CA ARG A 70 12.03 -5.12 -17.05
C ARG A 70 11.93 -5.52 -18.52
N HIS A 71 12.99 -6.15 -19.07
CA HIS A 71 12.99 -6.61 -20.46
C HIS A 71 11.92 -7.69 -20.73
N VAL A 72 11.74 -8.64 -19.81
CA VAL A 72 10.69 -9.66 -19.95
C VAL A 72 9.30 -9.00 -19.92
N LEU A 73 9.06 -8.09 -18.99
CA LEU A 73 7.78 -7.39 -18.88
C LEU A 73 7.54 -6.47 -20.08
N GLY A 74 8.59 -5.80 -20.59
CA GLY A 74 8.53 -5.01 -21.82
C GLY A 74 8.15 -5.85 -23.04
N ALA A 75 8.70 -7.07 -23.16
CA ALA A 75 8.32 -8.02 -24.21
C ALA A 75 6.85 -8.48 -24.11
N LEU A 76 6.26 -8.40 -22.90
CA LEU A 76 4.84 -8.69 -22.66
C LEU A 76 3.94 -7.44 -22.79
N GLY A 77 4.51 -6.29 -23.17
CA GLY A 77 3.77 -5.05 -23.39
C GLY A 77 3.63 -4.14 -22.16
N TYR A 78 4.32 -4.44 -21.04
CA TYR A 78 4.33 -3.58 -19.85
C TYR A 78 5.43 -2.53 -19.97
N PRO A 79 5.13 -1.22 -19.89
CA PRO A 79 6.12 -0.16 -20.05
C PRO A 79 7.06 0.03 -18.85
N GLY A 80 6.70 -0.49 -17.70
CA GLY A 80 7.46 -0.37 -16.45
C GLY A 80 6.87 -1.15 -15.30
N VAL A 81 7.53 -1.07 -14.15
CA VAL A 81 7.14 -1.75 -12.90
C VAL A 81 6.99 -0.71 -11.80
N ILE A 82 5.90 -0.76 -11.07
CA ILE A 82 5.73 0.00 -9.83
C ILE A 82 5.83 -0.97 -8.66
N VAL A 83 6.80 -0.75 -7.79
CA VAL A 83 6.98 -1.51 -6.55
C VAL A 83 6.44 -0.66 -5.41
N VAL A 84 5.46 -1.17 -4.69
CA VAL A 84 4.94 -0.55 -3.47
C VAL A 84 5.38 -1.38 -2.28
N ILE A 85 6.11 -0.75 -1.37
CA ILE A 85 6.58 -1.37 -0.12
C ILE A 85 5.75 -0.77 1.01
N ASP A 86 4.99 -1.63 1.68
CA ASP A 86 4.10 -1.26 2.78
C ASP A 86 4.36 -2.19 3.97
N ARG A 87 3.97 -1.76 5.18
CA ARG A 87 4.03 -2.55 6.42
C ARG A 87 5.43 -3.06 6.76
N VAL A 88 6.42 -2.17 6.70
CA VAL A 88 7.80 -2.51 7.07
C VAL A 88 7.97 -2.80 8.57
N ASP A 89 6.97 -2.44 9.39
CA ASP A 89 6.89 -2.65 10.83
C ASP A 89 6.38 -4.04 11.23
N GLU A 90 5.62 -4.73 10.36
CA GLU A 90 4.93 -5.98 10.69
C GLU A 90 5.78 -7.27 10.64
N PRO A 91 6.85 -7.41 9.83
CA PRO A 91 7.62 -8.66 9.81
C PRO A 91 8.05 -9.06 11.22
N THR A 92 7.90 -10.34 11.57
CA THR A 92 8.18 -10.90 12.90
C THR A 92 9.59 -10.57 13.42
N LEU A 93 10.55 -10.46 12.52
CA LEU A 93 11.94 -10.08 12.87
C LEU A 93 12.07 -8.60 13.23
N ILE A 94 11.17 -7.76 12.74
CA ILE A 94 11.16 -6.31 12.97
C ILE A 94 10.27 -5.98 14.17
N ALA A 95 9.04 -6.51 14.20
CA ALA A 95 8.12 -6.40 15.33
C ALA A 95 7.94 -4.95 15.86
N GLY A 96 7.86 -3.97 14.95
CA GLY A 96 7.69 -2.56 15.29
C GLY A 96 8.93 -1.86 15.86
N ASP A 97 10.09 -2.53 15.90
CA ASP A 97 11.35 -1.95 16.39
C ASP A 97 11.90 -0.91 15.39
N PRO A 98 12.00 0.38 15.77
CA PRO A 98 12.46 1.44 14.85
C PRO A 98 13.88 1.24 14.31
N GLU A 99 14.81 0.70 15.10
CA GLU A 99 16.18 0.47 14.65
C GLU A 99 16.27 -0.66 13.64
N LYS A 100 15.47 -1.71 13.82
CA LYS A 100 15.39 -2.80 12.85
C LYS A 100 14.69 -2.34 11.56
N MET A 101 13.63 -1.54 11.66
CA MET A 101 12.99 -0.91 10.50
C MET A 101 13.99 -0.04 9.74
N ARG A 102 14.75 0.77 10.45
CA ARG A 102 15.81 1.61 9.89
C ARG A 102 16.85 0.75 9.17
N ALA A 103 17.39 -0.27 9.81
CA ALA A 103 18.38 -1.17 9.21
C ALA A 103 17.87 -1.86 7.93
N PHE A 104 16.55 -2.09 7.83
CA PHE A 104 15.92 -2.66 6.64
C PHE A 104 15.69 -1.61 5.54
N VAL A 105 15.22 -0.42 5.88
CA VAL A 105 14.78 0.61 4.92
C VAL A 105 15.96 1.43 4.38
N TRP A 106 16.93 1.84 5.21
CA TRP A 106 18.01 2.74 4.81
C TRP A 106 18.87 2.22 3.65
N PRO A 107 19.20 0.92 3.56
CA PRO A 107 19.92 0.39 2.39
C PRO A 107 19.16 0.53 1.07
N MET A 108 17.82 0.64 1.12
CA MET A 108 17.01 0.87 -0.08
C MET A 108 16.95 2.35 -0.50
N LEU A 109 17.22 3.28 0.43
CA LEU A 109 17.26 4.71 0.18
C LEU A 109 18.59 5.12 -0.45
N ASN A 110 19.03 4.39 -1.48
CA ASN A 110 20.20 4.73 -2.26
C ASN A 110 19.84 5.11 -3.69
N ASN A 111 20.64 6.01 -4.26
CA ASN A 111 20.38 6.57 -5.58
C ASN A 111 20.33 5.52 -6.69
N LYS A 112 21.21 4.51 -6.64
CA LYS A 112 21.28 3.45 -7.65
C LYS A 112 19.99 2.62 -7.71
N PHE A 113 19.43 2.28 -6.54
CA PHE A 113 18.18 1.52 -6.46
C PHE A 113 16.96 2.36 -6.84
N LEU A 114 16.87 3.57 -6.28
CA LEU A 114 15.71 4.45 -6.49
C LEU A 114 15.60 4.98 -7.92
N GLN A 115 16.71 5.03 -8.66
CA GLN A 115 16.76 5.50 -10.05
C GLN A 115 16.84 4.38 -11.07
N GLN A 116 16.58 3.14 -10.69
CA GLN A 116 16.57 2.03 -11.63
C GLN A 116 15.57 2.32 -12.76
N GLU A 117 16.05 2.34 -13.99
CA GLU A 117 15.25 2.65 -15.17
C GLU A 117 14.05 1.69 -15.32
N GLY A 118 12.88 2.25 -15.59
CA GLY A 118 11.64 1.49 -15.74
C GLY A 118 11.04 0.97 -14.43
N PHE A 119 11.60 1.34 -13.26
CA PHE A 119 11.04 1.03 -11.95
C PHE A 119 10.61 2.29 -11.21
N GLY A 120 9.35 2.33 -10.78
CA GLY A 120 8.85 3.31 -9.84
C GLY A 120 8.76 2.69 -8.44
N ILE A 121 9.50 3.23 -7.48
CA ILE A 121 9.51 2.69 -6.12
C ILE A 121 8.75 3.64 -5.22
N LYS A 122 7.79 3.10 -4.47
CA LYS A 122 6.98 3.80 -3.48
C LYS A 122 7.10 3.07 -2.15
N MET A 123 7.61 3.75 -1.13
CA MET A 123 7.71 3.21 0.23
C MET A 123 6.75 3.94 1.13
N LEU A 124 5.85 3.20 1.78
CA LEU A 124 4.95 3.69 2.82
C LEU A 124 5.62 3.40 4.17
N LEU A 125 6.19 4.44 4.75
CA LEU A 125 6.95 4.31 5.99
C LEU A 125 6.07 4.63 7.19
N PRO A 126 6.16 3.86 8.29
CA PRO A 126 5.48 4.18 9.53
C PRO A 126 6.01 5.49 10.14
N ILE A 127 5.15 6.14 10.93
CA ILE A 127 5.44 7.47 11.48
C ILE A 127 6.66 7.48 12.40
N GLU A 128 6.96 6.35 13.01
CA GLU A 128 8.12 6.15 13.90
C GLU A 128 9.44 6.41 13.17
N LEU A 129 9.53 6.01 11.89
CA LEU A 129 10.71 6.27 11.06
C LEU A 129 10.85 7.73 10.63
N ARG A 130 9.77 8.52 10.67
CA ARG A 130 9.83 9.94 10.32
C ARG A 130 10.85 10.69 11.18
N HIS A 131 10.82 10.50 12.49
CA HIS A 131 11.75 11.17 13.40
C HIS A 131 13.21 10.74 13.16
N ALA A 132 13.44 9.46 12.85
CA ALA A 132 14.76 8.97 12.48
C ALA A 132 15.24 9.58 11.16
N LEU A 133 14.35 9.63 10.16
CA LEU A 133 14.66 10.19 8.84
C LEU A 133 15.05 11.67 8.93
N PHE A 134 14.30 12.49 9.66
CA PHE A 134 14.59 13.93 9.80
C PHE A 134 15.81 14.25 10.67
N ARG A 135 16.43 13.26 11.30
CA ARG A 135 17.71 13.39 12.01
C ARG A 135 18.92 13.06 11.13
N GLU A 136 18.71 12.53 9.94
CA GLU A 136 19.78 12.20 9.02
C GLU A 136 20.46 13.46 8.46
N SER A 137 21.68 13.29 7.97
CA SER A 137 22.47 14.40 7.41
C SER A 137 21.91 14.91 6.08
N SER A 138 22.23 16.15 5.74
CA SER A 138 21.92 16.72 4.42
C SER A 138 22.52 15.90 3.27
N ALA A 139 23.70 15.30 3.48
CA ALA A 139 24.31 14.40 2.50
C ALA A 139 23.47 13.15 2.24
N PHE A 140 22.91 12.55 3.30
CA PHE A 140 21.98 11.42 3.17
C PHE A 140 20.73 11.81 2.36
N PHE A 141 20.14 12.99 2.66
CA PHE A 141 18.97 13.48 1.91
C PHE A 141 19.26 13.68 0.42
N GLN A 142 20.45 14.18 0.08
CA GLN A 142 20.88 14.34 -1.32
C GLN A 142 21.11 13.00 -2.01
N GLU A 143 21.78 12.06 -1.36
CA GLU A 143 22.03 10.72 -1.89
C GLU A 143 20.73 9.96 -2.12
N ALA A 144 19.82 9.99 -1.16
CA ALA A 144 18.50 9.39 -1.24
C ALA A 144 17.51 10.21 -2.11
N ARG A 145 17.91 11.39 -2.58
CA ARG A 145 17.08 12.35 -3.34
C ARG A 145 15.77 12.76 -2.63
N LEU A 146 15.76 12.72 -1.33
CA LEU A 146 14.59 13.14 -0.53
C LEU A 146 14.44 14.68 -0.51
N ASP A 147 15.49 15.42 -0.86
CA ASP A 147 15.53 16.86 -1.05
C ASP A 147 14.75 17.35 -2.29
N LYS A 148 14.42 16.45 -3.24
CA LYS A 148 13.82 16.78 -4.55
C LYS A 148 12.36 16.38 -4.67
N GLN A 149 11.54 16.70 -3.69
CA GLN A 149 10.09 16.38 -3.68
C GLN A 149 9.76 14.89 -3.76
N SER A 150 10.75 14.02 -3.54
CA SER A 150 10.54 12.57 -3.49
C SER A 150 9.99 12.10 -2.16
N LEU A 151 9.97 12.97 -1.14
CA LEU A 151 9.43 12.71 0.18
C LEU A 151 8.07 13.38 0.34
N VAL A 152 7.03 12.58 0.52
CA VAL A 152 5.73 13.04 0.99
C VAL A 152 5.67 12.81 2.49
N GLU A 153 5.81 13.87 3.28
CA GLU A 153 5.90 13.76 4.74
C GLU A 153 4.66 13.15 5.37
N ARG A 154 3.51 13.37 4.76
CA ARG A 154 2.23 12.92 5.27
C ARG A 154 1.19 12.80 4.16
N LEU A 155 0.51 11.66 4.14
CA LEU A 155 -0.71 11.50 3.36
C LEU A 155 -1.88 11.96 4.23
N SER A 156 -2.41 13.15 3.95
CA SER A 156 -3.54 13.71 4.68
C SER A 156 -4.75 13.87 3.77
N TRP A 157 -5.92 13.61 4.33
CA TRP A 157 -7.21 13.82 3.70
C TRP A 157 -7.86 15.05 4.32
N THR A 158 -8.58 15.81 3.52
CA THR A 158 -9.38 16.94 4.00
C THR A 158 -10.73 16.48 4.52
N GLY A 159 -11.36 17.25 5.38
CA GLY A 159 -12.68 16.96 5.93
C GLY A 159 -13.73 16.64 4.86
N PRO A 160 -13.87 17.44 3.78
CA PRO A 160 -14.79 17.13 2.68
C PRO A 160 -14.49 15.79 2.00
N MET A 161 -13.21 15.47 1.73
CA MET A 161 -12.83 14.17 1.13
C MET A 161 -13.19 13.00 2.04
N LEU A 162 -12.99 13.14 3.34
CA LEU A 162 -13.36 12.11 4.31
C LEU A 162 -14.87 11.99 4.44
N TYR A 163 -15.62 13.11 4.36
CA TYR A 163 -17.08 13.09 4.33
C TYR A 163 -17.58 12.28 3.13
N ASP A 164 -17.13 12.60 1.92
CA ASP A 164 -17.55 11.90 0.69
C ASP A 164 -17.17 10.42 0.73
N LEU A 165 -16.01 10.08 1.27
CA LEU A 165 -15.57 8.69 1.47
C LEU A 165 -16.48 7.94 2.45
N CYS A 166 -16.82 8.54 3.58
CA CYS A 166 -17.71 7.95 4.57
C CYS A 166 -19.13 7.77 4.03
N GLU A 167 -19.65 8.75 3.30
CA GLU A 167 -20.92 8.69 2.60
C GLU A 167 -20.94 7.52 1.58
N ALA A 168 -19.90 7.42 0.74
CA ALA A 168 -19.77 6.33 -0.23
C ALA A 168 -19.68 4.96 0.46
N ARG A 169 -18.96 4.87 1.58
CA ARG A 169 -18.85 3.63 2.34
C ARG A 169 -20.18 3.21 2.96
N LEU A 170 -20.92 4.15 3.52
CA LEU A 170 -22.24 3.89 4.10
C LEU A 170 -23.19 3.30 3.04
N ARG A 171 -23.23 3.89 1.86
CA ARG A 171 -24.04 3.38 0.74
C ARG A 171 -23.69 1.96 0.33
N VAL A 172 -22.40 1.64 0.27
CA VAL A 172 -21.96 0.28 -0.11
C VAL A 172 -22.27 -0.75 0.97
N CYS A 173 -22.35 -0.33 2.24
CA CYS A 173 -22.69 -1.21 3.36
C CYS A 173 -24.20 -1.36 3.59
N ALA A 174 -25.05 -0.62 2.86
CA ALA A 174 -26.50 -0.77 2.95
C ALA A 174 -26.95 -2.15 2.48
N ALA A 175 -27.97 -2.69 3.15
CA ALA A 175 -28.59 -3.93 2.68
C ALA A 175 -29.26 -3.72 1.30
N PRO A 176 -29.34 -4.75 0.44
CA PRO A 176 -29.86 -4.62 -0.92
C PRO A 176 -31.25 -3.97 -1.02
N ASP A 177 -32.10 -4.20 -0.02
CA ASP A 177 -33.48 -3.72 0.01
C ASP A 177 -33.67 -2.52 0.96
N ALA A 178 -32.62 -1.99 1.53
CA ALA A 178 -32.69 -0.84 2.44
C ALA A 178 -32.85 0.47 1.65
N PRO A 179 -33.63 1.42 2.16
CA PRO A 179 -33.70 2.75 1.56
C PRO A 179 -32.28 3.40 1.61
N PRO A 180 -31.95 4.21 0.61
CA PRO A 180 -30.65 4.90 0.61
C PRO A 180 -30.56 5.83 1.80
N ILE A 181 -29.56 5.59 2.67
CA ILE A 181 -29.27 6.41 3.84
C ILE A 181 -28.03 7.23 3.56
N GLY A 182 -28.12 8.55 3.73
CA GLY A 182 -26.99 9.47 3.69
C GLY A 182 -26.28 9.55 5.04
N LEU A 183 -25.05 10.04 5.04
CA LEU A 183 -24.27 10.16 6.28
C LEU A 183 -24.94 11.11 7.29
N MET A 184 -25.60 12.17 6.82
CA MET A 184 -26.33 13.11 7.67
C MET A 184 -27.57 12.50 8.32
N ASP A 185 -28.17 11.46 7.72
CA ASP A 185 -29.36 10.83 8.29
C ASP A 185 -29.08 10.08 9.60
N LEU A 186 -27.79 9.80 9.88
CA LEU A 186 -27.35 9.22 11.15
C LEU A 186 -27.38 10.24 12.30
N PHE A 187 -27.41 11.55 12.00
CA PHE A 187 -27.28 12.61 12.97
C PHE A 187 -28.60 13.36 13.17
N ALA A 188 -28.78 13.92 14.37
CA ALA A 188 -29.94 14.71 14.71
C ALA A 188 -29.89 16.11 14.03
N GLU A 189 -31.01 16.83 14.02
CA GLU A 189 -31.15 18.10 13.33
C GLU A 189 -30.26 19.22 13.89
N ASP A 190 -29.75 19.05 15.11
CA ASP A 190 -28.80 19.97 15.75
C ASP A 190 -27.37 19.84 15.23
N VAL A 191 -27.09 18.83 14.37
CA VAL A 191 -25.80 18.61 13.71
C VAL A 191 -25.88 19.06 12.26
N THR A 192 -25.04 20.01 11.89
CA THR A 192 -24.95 20.45 10.49
C THR A 192 -23.91 19.62 9.72
N ARG A 193 -24.02 19.62 8.40
CA ARG A 193 -23.02 19.00 7.51
C ARG A 193 -21.61 19.57 7.77
N GLN A 194 -21.52 20.88 8.06
CA GLN A 194 -20.25 21.54 8.32
C GLN A 194 -19.63 21.06 9.65
N ASP A 195 -20.44 20.90 10.70
CA ASP A 195 -19.95 20.34 11.98
C ASP A 195 -19.31 18.97 11.78
N LEU A 196 -19.90 18.12 10.93
CA LEU A 196 -19.37 16.79 10.64
C LEU A 196 -18.10 16.85 9.77
N ILE A 197 -18.06 17.73 8.77
CA ILE A 197 -16.85 17.99 7.97
C ILE A 197 -15.70 18.45 8.85
N ASP A 198 -15.95 19.39 9.76
CA ASP A 198 -14.94 19.93 10.68
C ASP A 198 -14.45 18.87 11.69
N ALA A 199 -15.33 17.97 12.10
CA ALA A 199 -14.94 16.83 12.95
C ALA A 199 -14.08 15.84 12.17
N LEU A 200 -14.44 15.51 10.95
CA LEU A 200 -13.70 14.59 10.08
C LEU A 200 -12.34 15.17 9.67
N ASP A 201 -12.22 16.48 9.48
CA ASP A 201 -10.96 17.15 9.15
C ASP A 201 -9.88 16.92 10.23
N GLN A 202 -10.28 16.78 11.49
CA GLN A 202 -9.37 16.46 12.59
C GLN A 202 -8.87 14.99 12.59
N MET A 203 -9.50 14.12 11.82
CA MET A 203 -9.11 12.70 11.72
C MET A 203 -7.96 12.46 10.74
N HIS A 204 -7.83 13.31 9.71
CA HIS A 204 -6.76 13.31 8.72
C HIS A 204 -6.63 12.08 7.85
N GLN A 205 -7.17 10.92 8.25
CA GLN A 205 -7.04 9.66 7.52
C GLN A 205 -8.36 8.87 7.48
N PRO A 206 -8.62 8.09 6.41
CA PRO A 206 -9.81 7.27 6.29
C PRO A 206 -10.05 6.33 7.47
N ARG A 207 -8.99 5.67 7.95
CA ARG A 207 -9.09 4.74 9.09
C ARG A 207 -9.60 5.43 10.37
N ASP A 208 -9.10 6.64 10.63
CA ASP A 208 -9.51 7.39 11.82
C ASP A 208 -10.90 7.98 11.66
N ALA A 209 -11.28 8.41 10.44
CA ALA A 209 -12.64 8.85 10.14
C ALA A 209 -13.66 7.72 10.36
N PHE A 210 -13.37 6.49 9.88
CA PHE A 210 -14.25 5.35 10.12
C PHE A 210 -14.33 4.96 11.61
N LYS A 211 -13.21 4.99 12.33
CA LYS A 211 -13.21 4.75 13.79
C LYS A 211 -14.03 5.79 14.53
N PHE A 212 -13.89 7.07 14.16
CA PHE A 212 -14.66 8.16 14.70
C PHE A 212 -16.17 7.95 14.53
N LEU A 213 -16.62 7.67 13.31
CA LEU A 213 -18.05 7.41 13.04
C LEU A 213 -18.56 6.17 13.78
N TYR A 214 -17.78 5.09 13.79
CA TYR A 214 -18.12 3.88 14.54
C TYR A 214 -18.30 4.18 16.03
N ARG A 215 -17.43 5.02 16.61
CA ARG A 215 -17.55 5.43 18.01
C ARG A 215 -18.76 6.31 18.26
N CYS A 216 -19.08 7.22 17.35
CA CYS A 216 -20.31 8.03 17.46
C CYS A 216 -21.55 7.11 17.54
N VAL A 217 -21.63 6.12 16.64
CA VAL A 217 -22.74 5.14 16.65
C VAL A 217 -22.73 4.32 17.95
N SER A 218 -21.58 3.76 18.33
CA SER A 218 -21.47 2.91 19.52
C SER A 218 -21.80 3.66 20.81
N GLU A 219 -21.31 4.87 20.98
CA GLU A 219 -21.57 5.71 22.14
C GLU A 219 -23.05 6.06 22.22
N HIS A 220 -23.66 6.43 21.11
CA HIS A 220 -25.10 6.71 21.06
C HIS A 220 -25.91 5.48 21.42
N CYS A 221 -25.65 4.32 20.78
CA CYS A 221 -26.38 3.08 21.05
C CYS A 221 -26.19 2.56 22.48
N SER A 222 -25.08 2.87 23.15
CA SER A 222 -24.85 2.50 24.53
C SER A 222 -25.67 3.34 25.52
N ASN A 223 -26.08 4.52 25.13
CA ASN A 223 -26.78 5.49 25.99
C ASN A 223 -28.27 5.61 25.70
N VAL A 224 -28.76 4.97 24.63
CA VAL A 224 -30.17 5.03 24.22
C VAL A 224 -30.77 3.62 24.19
N THR A 225 -31.92 3.43 24.83
CA THR A 225 -32.65 2.17 24.76
C THR A 225 -33.53 2.14 23.51
N ALA A 226 -33.80 0.95 22.96
CA ALA A 226 -34.64 0.77 21.78
C ALA A 226 -36.06 1.36 21.96
N GLU A 227 -36.53 1.45 23.19
CA GLU A 227 -37.86 1.97 23.55
C GLU A 227 -37.94 3.51 23.44
N GLN A 228 -36.81 4.22 23.51
CA GLN A 228 -36.79 5.68 23.48
C GLN A 228 -36.96 6.28 22.09
N GLY A 229 -36.83 5.52 21.02
CA GLY A 229 -37.05 5.93 19.64
C GLY A 229 -36.09 7.02 19.10
N HIS A 230 -35.04 7.35 19.83
CA HIS A 230 -34.05 8.34 19.42
C HIS A 230 -32.94 7.69 18.57
N TRP A 231 -33.20 7.53 17.31
CA TRP A 231 -32.29 6.86 16.37
C TRP A 231 -31.11 7.73 15.90
N ARG A 232 -31.22 9.04 15.99
CA ARG A 232 -30.23 9.97 15.45
C ARG A 232 -29.26 10.43 16.51
N ILE A 233 -27.99 10.49 16.14
CA ILE A 233 -26.88 10.87 17.02
C ILE A 233 -26.95 12.38 17.30
N PRO A 234 -27.10 12.83 18.55
CA PRO A 234 -27.17 14.25 18.87
C PRO A 234 -25.77 14.90 18.87
N ARG A 235 -25.75 16.23 18.77
CA ARG A 235 -24.52 17.05 18.76
C ARG A 235 -23.62 16.78 19.95
N LEU A 236 -24.18 16.56 21.13
CA LEU A 236 -23.40 16.27 22.35
C LEU A 236 -22.50 15.05 22.17
N VAL A 237 -23.01 13.98 21.57
CA VAL A 237 -22.25 12.75 21.32
C VAL A 237 -21.18 13.03 20.27
N LEU A 238 -21.51 13.73 19.18
CA LEU A 238 -20.56 14.12 18.15
C LEU A 238 -19.37 14.88 18.76
N ASP A 239 -19.63 15.91 19.57
CA ASP A 239 -18.59 16.76 20.15
C ASP A 239 -17.73 16.01 21.17
N THR A 240 -18.34 15.14 21.97
CA THR A 240 -17.62 14.31 22.94
C THR A 240 -16.66 13.36 22.25
N VAL A 241 -17.15 12.63 21.28
CA VAL A 241 -16.33 11.67 20.51
C VAL A 241 -15.27 12.39 19.67
N ARG A 242 -15.62 13.54 19.05
CA ARG A 242 -14.67 14.38 18.32
C ARG A 242 -13.49 14.77 19.19
N LYS A 243 -13.73 15.25 20.41
CA LYS A 243 -12.66 15.64 21.34
C LYS A 243 -11.75 14.46 21.66
N GLN A 244 -12.31 13.32 22.03
CA GLN A 244 -11.55 12.13 22.38
C GLN A 244 -10.69 11.62 21.21
N GLU A 245 -11.27 11.52 20.01
CA GLU A 245 -10.58 11.02 18.83
C GLU A 245 -9.53 12.01 18.32
N SER A 246 -9.79 13.33 18.35
CA SER A 246 -8.78 14.30 17.96
C SER A 246 -7.59 14.30 18.91
N GLU A 247 -7.79 14.18 20.22
CA GLU A 247 -6.70 13.99 21.19
C GLU A 247 -5.90 12.72 20.94
N ARG A 248 -6.56 11.61 20.61
CA ARG A 248 -5.90 10.35 20.24
C ARG A 248 -5.05 10.52 18.99
N VAL A 249 -5.61 11.08 17.93
CA VAL A 249 -4.93 11.30 16.64
C VAL A 249 -3.74 12.26 16.82
N GLN A 250 -3.90 13.34 17.54
CA GLN A 250 -2.80 14.27 17.85
C GLN A 250 -1.69 13.58 18.66
N GLY A 251 -2.04 12.71 19.60
CA GLY A 251 -1.09 11.91 20.38
C GLY A 251 -0.24 10.99 19.51
N LEU A 252 -0.83 10.35 18.51
CA LEU A 252 -0.10 9.55 17.51
C LEU A 252 0.90 10.39 16.73
N TYR A 253 0.48 11.54 16.23
CA TYR A 253 1.35 12.43 15.43
C TYR A 253 2.48 13.06 16.24
N ARG A 254 2.32 13.23 17.54
CA ARG A 254 3.38 13.73 18.45
C ARG A 254 4.34 12.62 18.89
N GLY A 255 4.12 11.36 18.50
CA GLY A 255 4.91 10.21 18.95
C GLY A 255 4.73 9.87 20.44
N ILE A 256 3.64 10.35 21.07
CA ILE A 256 3.34 10.11 22.49
C ILE A 256 2.62 8.77 22.69
N ARG A 257 1.98 8.27 21.63
CA ARG A 257 1.25 6.98 21.64
C ARG A 257 1.66 6.16 20.42
N PRO A 258 1.83 4.83 20.57
CA PRO A 258 2.01 3.95 19.42
C PRO A 258 0.74 3.93 18.55
N ALA A 259 0.93 3.63 17.26
CA ALA A 259 -0.14 3.60 16.27
C ALA A 259 -1.19 2.49 16.52
#